data_38cb64a1f3fdc9ba380ea28919e2d5c2
#
_entry.id   38cb64a1f3fdc9ba380ea28919e2d5c2
#
_cell.length_a   1.000
_cell.length_b   1.000
_cell.length_c   1.000
_cell.angle_alpha   90.00
_cell.angle_beta   90.00
_cell.angle_gamma   90.00
#
_symmetry.space_group_name_H-M   'P 1'
#
loop_
_entity.id
_entity.type
_entity.pdbx_description
1 polymer ?
#
loop_
_entity_poly.entity_id
_entity_poly.type
_entity_poly.pdbx_seq_one_letter_code
_entity_poly.pdbx_strand_id
1 'polypeptide(L)'
;MITKDSIETAYSFLHQKQRIYVHSTLDWQKDDIEIAIAGYVDEMSQELLDAISGGRTDFLKDHKRFMEDINKAVEILEKML
;
A
#
# COMPACT_ATOMS: atom_id res chain seq x y z
N MET A 1 -7.05 6.12 -16.23
CA MET A 1 -6.19 5.13 -16.91
C MET A 1 -4.97 4.83 -16.06
N ILE A 2 -4.66 3.56 -15.86
CA ILE A 2 -3.46 3.15 -15.12
C ILE A 2 -2.26 3.26 -16.06
N THR A 3 -1.27 4.04 -15.66
CA THR A 3 -0.04 4.21 -16.44
C THR A 3 1.10 3.47 -15.78
N LYS A 4 2.15 3.15 -16.57
CA LYS A 4 3.33 2.50 -16.03
C LYS A 4 4.00 3.36 -14.95
N ASP A 5 4.04 4.67 -15.16
CA ASP A 5 4.63 5.60 -14.19
C ASP A 5 3.89 5.58 -12.87
N SER A 6 2.54 5.53 -12.88
CA SER A 6 1.77 5.46 -11.66
C SER A 6 1.98 4.12 -10.94
N ILE A 7 2.13 3.03 -11.67
CA ILE A 7 2.45 1.73 -11.09
C ILE A 7 3.83 1.75 -10.44
N GLU A 8 4.83 2.27 -11.12
CA GLU A 8 6.19 2.37 -10.59
C GLU A 8 6.24 3.23 -9.33
N THR A 9 5.56 4.37 -9.35
CA THR A 9 5.52 5.28 -8.20
C THR A 9 4.86 4.61 -7.00
N ALA A 10 3.72 3.98 -7.22
CA ALA A 10 3.01 3.28 -6.14
C ALA A 10 3.85 2.10 -5.61
N TYR A 11 4.45 1.34 -6.49
CA TYR A 11 5.31 0.22 -6.09
C TYR A 11 6.48 0.69 -5.23
N SER A 12 7.19 1.72 -5.69
CA SER A 12 8.35 2.24 -4.96
C SER A 12 7.96 2.72 -3.56
N PHE A 13 6.86 3.47 -3.47
CA PHE A 13 6.38 3.99 -2.20
C PHE A 13 5.97 2.87 -1.26
N LEU A 14 5.11 1.98 -1.72
CA LEU A 14 4.57 0.91 -0.88
C LEU A 14 5.63 -0.12 -0.52
N HIS A 15 6.53 -0.45 -1.44
CA HIS A 15 7.61 -1.38 -1.17
C HIS A 15 8.55 -0.84 -0.09
N GLN A 16 8.93 0.43 -0.17
CA GLN A 16 9.77 1.06 0.83
C GLN A 16 9.10 1.06 2.21
N LYS A 17 7.82 1.42 2.26
CA LYS A 17 7.06 1.42 3.50
C LYS A 17 6.86 0.01 4.05
N GLN A 18 6.64 -0.97 3.18
CA GLN A 18 6.53 -2.36 3.58
C GLN A 18 7.79 -2.82 4.31
N ARG A 19 8.96 -2.52 3.74
CA ARG A 19 10.23 -2.94 4.36
C ARG A 19 10.40 -2.33 5.74
N ILE A 20 10.11 -1.05 5.89
CA ILE A 20 10.20 -0.38 7.18
C ILE A 20 9.18 -0.99 8.15
N TYR A 21 7.97 -1.22 7.71
CA TYR A 21 6.89 -1.76 8.55
C TYR A 21 7.25 -3.16 9.08
N VAL A 22 7.74 -4.03 8.21
CA VAL A 22 8.10 -5.41 8.57
C VAL A 22 9.23 -5.43 9.60
N HIS A 23 10.18 -4.50 9.48
CA HIS A 23 11.33 -4.44 10.38
C HIS A 23 11.11 -3.55 11.60
N SER A 24 9.98 -2.87 11.69
CA SER A 24 9.67 -2.02 12.84
C SER A 24 9.37 -2.87 14.08
N THR A 25 9.98 -2.50 15.20
CA THR A 25 9.75 -3.18 16.49
C THR A 25 8.89 -2.34 17.43
N LEU A 26 8.68 -1.06 17.12
CA LEU A 26 7.91 -0.14 17.95
C LEU A 26 6.55 0.12 17.32
N ASP A 27 5.50 0.05 18.13
CA ASP A 27 4.13 0.23 17.66
C ASP A 27 3.89 1.61 17.04
N TRP A 28 4.51 2.67 17.60
CA TRP A 28 4.33 4.02 17.06
C TRP A 28 4.93 4.16 15.65
N GLN A 29 6.01 3.44 15.35
CA GLN A 29 6.58 3.43 14.00
C GLN A 29 5.63 2.79 13.01
N LYS A 30 4.99 1.69 13.42
CA LYS A 30 3.99 1.02 12.59
C LYS A 30 2.78 1.91 12.37
N ASP A 31 2.31 2.59 13.41
CA ASP A 31 1.18 3.50 13.32
C ASP A 31 1.48 4.65 12.35
N ASP A 32 2.68 5.22 12.41
CA ASP A 32 3.09 6.30 11.51
C ASP A 32 3.06 5.84 10.04
N ILE A 33 3.51 4.62 9.78
CA ILE A 33 3.51 4.07 8.43
C ILE A 33 2.08 3.81 7.96
N GLU A 34 1.21 3.30 8.83
CA GLU A 34 -0.20 3.08 8.50
C GLU A 34 -0.89 4.40 8.13
N ILE A 35 -0.63 5.46 8.89
CA ILE A 35 -1.19 6.80 8.61
C ILE A 35 -0.66 7.33 7.27
N ALA A 36 0.64 7.21 7.03
CA ALA A 36 1.26 7.69 5.78
C ALA A 36 0.69 6.95 4.57
N ILE A 37 0.52 5.64 4.68
CA ILE A 37 -0.03 4.83 3.59
C ILE A 37 -1.51 5.12 3.38
N ALA A 38 -2.28 5.31 4.45
CA ALA A 38 -3.69 5.67 4.32
C ALA A 38 -3.86 6.99 3.57
N GLY A 39 -3.02 7.98 3.86
CA GLY A 39 -3.04 9.25 3.13
C GLY A 39 -2.69 9.08 1.67
N TYR A 40 -1.69 8.25 1.37
CA TYR A 40 -1.30 7.97 0.00
C TYR A 40 -2.41 7.25 -0.78
N VAL A 41 -3.06 6.29 -0.15
CA VAL A 41 -4.17 5.54 -0.74
C VAL A 41 -5.34 6.48 -1.08
N ASP A 42 -5.62 7.45 -0.22
CA ASP A 42 -6.69 8.42 -0.46
C ASP A 42 -6.41 9.31 -1.68
N GLU A 43 -5.13 9.53 -2.00
CA GLU A 43 -4.72 10.33 -3.16
C GLU A 43 -4.49 9.49 -4.42
N MET A 44 -4.43 8.17 -4.29
CA MET A 44 -4.19 7.25 -5.40
C MET A 44 -5.36 7.26 -6.38
N SER A 45 -5.08 7.01 -7.68
CA SER A 45 -6.15 6.88 -8.64
C SER A 45 -7.06 5.71 -8.28
N GLN A 46 -8.36 5.89 -8.48
CA GLN A 46 -9.35 4.87 -8.12
C GLN A 46 -9.13 3.58 -8.92
N GLU A 47 -8.75 3.70 -10.19
CA GLU A 47 -8.50 2.54 -11.03
C GLU A 47 -7.36 1.67 -10.48
N LEU A 48 -6.26 2.31 -10.09
CA LEU A 48 -5.13 1.58 -9.53
C LEU A 48 -5.47 0.99 -8.17
N LEU A 49 -6.16 1.75 -7.33
CA LEU A 49 -6.60 1.28 -6.02
C LEU A 49 -7.51 0.05 -6.16
N ASP A 50 -8.47 0.09 -7.08
CA ASP A 50 -9.36 -1.04 -7.33
C ASP A 50 -8.58 -2.27 -7.78
N ALA A 51 -7.54 -2.08 -8.59
CA ALA A 51 -6.73 -3.18 -9.09
C ALA A 51 -5.98 -3.90 -7.95
N ILE A 52 -5.48 -3.17 -6.96
CA ILE A 52 -4.71 -3.77 -5.87
C ILE A 52 -5.59 -4.18 -4.68
N SER A 53 -6.75 -3.55 -4.51
CA SER A 53 -7.61 -3.81 -3.35
C SER A 53 -8.67 -4.88 -3.62
N GLY A 54 -8.97 -5.17 -4.87
CA GLY A 54 -10.07 -6.05 -5.22
C GLY A 54 -11.43 -5.45 -4.88
N GLY A 55 -11.51 -4.11 -4.78
CA GLY A 55 -12.76 -3.41 -4.47
C GLY A 55 -13.04 -3.21 -2.99
N ARG A 56 -12.11 -3.59 -2.12
CA ARG A 56 -12.30 -3.40 -0.67
C ARG A 56 -12.18 -1.92 -0.30
N THR A 57 -13.11 -1.45 0.56
CA THR A 57 -13.11 -0.06 1.02
C THR A 57 -12.16 0.19 2.17
N ASP A 58 -11.82 -0.83 2.93
CA ASP A 58 -10.92 -0.75 4.09
C ASP A 58 -9.48 -1.20 3.77
N PHE A 59 -9.16 -1.35 2.49
CA PHE A 59 -7.83 -1.81 2.06
C PHE A 59 -6.74 -0.84 2.53
N LEU A 60 -5.73 -1.37 3.22
CA LEU A 60 -4.64 -0.60 3.84
C LEU A 60 -5.14 0.41 4.89
N LYS A 61 -6.35 0.19 5.43
CA LYS A 61 -6.91 1.04 6.50
C LYS A 61 -7.26 0.23 7.74
N ASP A 62 -7.35 -1.11 7.62
CA ASP A 62 -7.62 -1.99 8.75
C ASP A 62 -6.31 -2.38 9.41
N HIS A 63 -6.12 -1.95 10.65
CA HIS A 63 -4.90 -2.21 11.40
C HIS A 63 -4.58 -3.71 11.52
N LYS A 64 -5.60 -4.52 11.76
CA LYS A 64 -5.40 -5.97 11.96
C LYS A 64 -4.97 -6.69 10.70
N ARG A 65 -5.36 -6.18 9.53
CA ARG A 65 -5.06 -6.79 8.24
C ARG A 65 -4.01 -6.01 7.46
N PHE A 66 -3.40 -5.02 8.07
CA PHE A 66 -2.49 -4.11 7.37
C PHE A 66 -1.31 -4.85 6.77
N MET A 67 -0.70 -5.77 7.50
CA MET A 67 0.46 -6.53 7.00
C MET A 67 0.08 -7.36 5.76
N GLU A 68 -1.07 -8.02 5.78
CA GLU A 68 -1.55 -8.77 4.63
C GLU A 68 -1.82 -7.85 3.45
N ASP A 69 -2.47 -6.72 3.72
CA ASP A 69 -2.86 -5.78 2.68
C ASP A 69 -1.63 -5.17 2.01
N ILE A 70 -0.62 -4.76 2.77
CA ILE A 70 0.58 -4.15 2.18
C ILE A 70 1.38 -5.19 1.38
N ASN A 71 1.48 -6.42 1.88
CA ASN A 71 2.15 -7.50 1.15
C ASN A 71 1.42 -7.78 -0.16
N LYS A 72 0.11 -7.84 -0.13
CA LYS A 72 -0.71 -8.07 -1.33
C LYS A 72 -0.54 -6.93 -2.34
N ALA A 73 -0.57 -5.68 -1.87
CA ALA A 73 -0.43 -4.52 -2.74
C ALA A 73 0.92 -4.53 -3.46
N VAL A 74 2.00 -4.78 -2.72
CA VAL A 74 3.35 -4.83 -3.30
C VAL A 74 3.45 -5.97 -4.31
N GLU A 75 2.91 -7.14 -3.99
CA GLU A 75 2.94 -8.29 -4.88
C GLU A 75 2.20 -8.02 -6.19
N ILE A 76 1.00 -7.45 -6.10
CA ILE A 76 0.21 -7.13 -7.29
C ILE A 76 0.91 -6.08 -8.16
N LEU A 77 1.43 -5.02 -7.54
CA LEU A 77 2.14 -3.98 -8.27
C LEU A 77 3.39 -4.53 -8.95
N GLU A 78 4.11 -5.42 -8.30
CA GLU A 78 5.28 -6.06 -8.88
C GLU A 78 4.91 -6.84 -10.14
N LYS A 79 3.78 -7.55 -10.11
CA LYS A 79 3.30 -8.30 -11.26
C LYS A 79 2.83 -7.41 -12.40
N MET A 80 2.42 -6.18 -12.10
CA MET A 80 2.00 -5.21 -13.10
C MET A 80 3.18 -4.52 -13.79
N LEU A 81 4.36 -4.60 -13.20
CA LEU A 81 5.59 -4.09 -13.79
C LEU A 81 6.18 -5.15 -14.75
#